data_ebabd8676e73894743c3a6ceab34083f
#
_entry.id   ebabd8676e73894743c3a6ceab34083f
#
_cell.length_a   1.000
_cell.length_b   1.000
_cell.length_c   1.000
_cell.angle_alpha   90.00
_cell.angle_beta   90.00
_cell.angle_gamma   90.00
#
_symmetry.space_group_name_H-M   'P 1'
#
loop_
_entity.id
_entity.type
_entity.pdbx_description
1 polymer ?
#
loop_
_entity_poly.entity_id
_entity_poly.type
_entity_poly.pdbx_seq_one_letter_code
_entity_poly.pdbx_strand_id
1 'polypeptide(L)'
;MTDNSNRQLAHIVFFDLNDDSAEARQALCEAATKYLSGHDGTVYFSVGIVGDEFTRPVNDHNYSVALHVVFENKAAHDVYQTHERHLAFIEENKANWKRVRVFDSYLA
;
A
#
# COMPACT_ATOMS: atom_id res chain seq x y z
N MET A 1 -19.44 -23.06 2.92
CA MET A 1 -18.74 -21.81 3.22
C MET A 1 -17.25 -21.98 2.96
N THR A 2 -16.63 -21.01 2.36
CA THR A 2 -15.18 -21.10 2.02
C THR A 2 -14.37 -20.51 3.17
N ASP A 3 -13.41 -21.28 3.67
CA ASP A 3 -12.42 -20.81 4.62
C ASP A 3 -11.27 -20.12 3.86
N ASN A 4 -11.05 -18.84 4.14
CA ASN A 4 -10.03 -18.03 3.48
C ASN A 4 -8.69 -17.99 4.24
N SER A 5 -8.58 -18.69 5.38
CA SER A 5 -7.42 -18.55 6.28
C SER A 5 -6.09 -18.94 5.62
N ASN A 6 -6.11 -19.80 4.59
CA ASN A 6 -4.91 -20.25 3.87
C ASN A 6 -4.70 -19.56 2.53
N ARG A 7 -5.56 -18.61 2.18
CA ARG A 7 -5.42 -17.87 0.93
C ARG A 7 -4.44 -16.72 1.12
N GLN A 8 -3.70 -16.43 0.06
CA GLN A 8 -2.91 -15.20 0.01
C GLN A 8 -3.87 -14.00 -0.01
N LEU A 9 -3.42 -12.91 0.58
CA LEU A 9 -4.18 -11.68 0.69
C LEU A 9 -3.44 -10.56 -0.01
N ALA A 10 -4.07 -9.95 -1.01
CA ALA A 10 -3.54 -8.77 -1.68
C ALA A 10 -4.05 -7.53 -0.95
N HIS A 11 -3.12 -6.71 -0.47
CA HIS A 11 -3.36 -5.47 0.26
C HIS A 11 -2.86 -4.32 -0.61
N ILE A 12 -3.78 -3.62 -1.24
CA ILE A 12 -3.47 -2.57 -2.21
C ILE A 12 -3.94 -1.24 -1.64
N VAL A 13 -3.03 -0.27 -1.58
CA VAL A 13 -3.31 1.03 -0.97
C VAL A 13 -2.99 2.16 -1.95
N PHE A 14 -3.93 3.11 -2.08
CA PHE A 14 -3.73 4.30 -2.91
C PHE A 14 -3.72 5.53 -2.02
N PHE A 15 -2.66 6.33 -2.14
CA PHE A 15 -2.47 7.56 -1.37
C PHE A 15 -2.66 8.77 -2.27
N ASP A 16 -3.55 9.68 -1.85
CA ASP A 16 -3.65 11.02 -2.44
C ASP A 16 -2.88 11.96 -1.52
N LEU A 17 -1.97 12.74 -2.07
CA LEU A 17 -1.12 13.63 -1.28
C LEU A 17 -1.60 15.08 -1.37
N ASN A 18 -1.46 15.84 -0.27
CA ASN A 18 -1.69 17.28 -0.27
C ASN A 18 -0.58 17.99 -1.06
N ASP A 19 0.68 17.75 -0.70
CA ASP A 19 1.82 18.11 -1.56
C ASP A 19 2.07 16.91 -2.49
N ASP A 20 1.69 17.06 -3.75
CA ASP A 20 1.74 16.00 -4.75
C ASP A 20 2.88 16.25 -5.75
N SER A 21 3.95 16.86 -5.29
CA SER A 21 5.16 17.08 -6.09
C SER A 21 5.88 15.76 -6.38
N ALA A 22 6.76 15.77 -7.39
CA ALA A 22 7.58 14.62 -7.71
C ALA A 22 8.44 14.21 -6.51
N GLU A 23 8.97 15.17 -5.77
CA GLU A 23 9.78 14.92 -4.58
C GLU A 23 8.95 14.27 -3.47
N ALA A 24 7.72 14.73 -3.24
CA ALA A 24 6.84 14.18 -2.22
C ALA A 24 6.42 12.76 -2.55
N ARG A 25 6.11 12.47 -3.81
CA ARG A 25 5.79 11.11 -4.28
C ARG A 25 6.98 10.17 -4.05
N GLN A 26 8.17 10.61 -4.44
CA GLN A 26 9.39 9.81 -4.27
C GLN A 26 9.69 9.57 -2.78
N ALA A 27 9.53 10.58 -1.95
CA ALA A 27 9.76 10.47 -0.51
C ALA A 27 8.82 9.44 0.12
N LEU A 28 7.55 9.41 -0.29
CA LEU A 28 6.60 8.41 0.22
C LEU A 28 6.97 7.00 -0.26
N CYS A 29 7.40 6.85 -1.51
CA CYS A 29 7.86 5.55 -2.01
C CYS A 29 9.07 5.05 -1.21
N GLU A 30 10.02 5.92 -0.90
CA GLU A 30 11.20 5.56 -0.10
C GLU A 30 10.81 5.18 1.34
N ALA A 31 9.91 5.94 1.94
CA ALA A 31 9.41 5.64 3.29
C ALA A 31 8.67 4.28 3.32
N ALA A 32 7.82 4.03 2.32
CA ALA A 32 7.11 2.76 2.21
C ALA A 32 8.07 1.59 2.09
N THR A 33 9.10 1.73 1.26
CA THR A 33 10.12 0.69 1.11
C THR A 33 10.85 0.44 2.42
N LYS A 34 11.20 1.52 3.14
CA LYS A 34 11.92 1.42 4.41
C LYS A 34 11.11 0.71 5.49
N TYR A 35 9.84 1.06 5.63
CA TYR A 35 9.03 0.62 6.77
C TYR A 35 8.12 -0.56 6.46
N LEU A 36 7.69 -0.73 5.21
CA LEU A 36 6.63 -1.68 4.86
C LEU A 36 7.12 -2.89 4.09
N SER A 37 8.37 -2.92 3.65
CA SER A 37 8.94 -4.10 3.01
C SER A 37 9.56 -5.05 4.03
N GLY A 38 9.68 -6.32 3.68
CA GLY A 38 10.42 -7.30 4.48
C GLY A 38 9.72 -7.78 5.75
N HIS A 39 8.43 -7.53 5.91
CA HIS A 39 7.67 -8.08 7.03
C HIS A 39 7.45 -9.57 6.87
N ASP A 40 7.43 -10.30 8.00
CA ASP A 40 7.18 -11.73 7.99
C ASP A 40 5.86 -12.04 7.29
N GLY A 41 5.89 -13.05 6.41
CA GLY A 41 4.71 -13.46 5.66
C GLY A 41 4.45 -12.65 4.41
N THR A 42 5.33 -11.72 4.04
CA THR A 42 5.22 -10.99 2.77
C THR A 42 5.66 -11.86 1.61
N VAL A 43 4.76 -12.02 0.64
CA VAL A 43 5.05 -12.76 -0.60
C VAL A 43 5.56 -11.82 -1.67
N TYR A 44 5.01 -10.60 -1.73
CA TYR A 44 5.36 -9.61 -2.74
C TYR A 44 5.19 -8.21 -2.16
N PHE A 45 6.10 -7.32 -2.51
CA PHE A 45 6.03 -5.91 -2.14
C PHE A 45 6.45 -5.06 -3.32
N SER A 46 5.67 -4.01 -3.59
CA SER A 46 6.09 -2.95 -4.50
C SER A 46 5.38 -1.65 -4.15
N VAL A 47 5.97 -0.55 -4.55
CA VAL A 47 5.38 0.79 -4.40
C VAL A 47 5.80 1.62 -5.60
N GLY A 48 4.90 2.46 -6.09
CA GLY A 48 5.18 3.27 -7.26
C GLY A 48 4.29 4.49 -7.34
N ILE A 49 4.58 5.32 -8.32
CA ILE A 49 3.84 6.56 -8.57
C ILE A 49 2.78 6.33 -9.63
N VAL A 50 1.75 7.18 -9.63
CA VAL A 50 0.67 7.12 -10.61
C VAL A 50 1.19 7.27 -12.04
N GLY A 51 0.60 6.51 -12.96
CA GLY A 51 0.87 6.63 -14.39
C GLY A 51 -0.07 7.64 -15.03
N ASP A 52 0.30 8.92 -15.00
CA ASP A 52 -0.56 10.01 -15.46
C ASP A 52 -0.86 9.97 -16.97
N GLU A 53 -0.02 9.28 -17.74
CA GLU A 53 -0.20 9.18 -19.18
C GLU A 53 -1.30 8.20 -19.59
N PHE A 54 -1.76 7.36 -18.68
CA PHE A 54 -2.82 6.39 -18.98
C PHE A 54 -4.19 7.03 -18.75
N THR A 55 -4.86 7.39 -19.85
CA THR A 55 -6.05 8.25 -19.82
C THR A 55 -7.30 7.63 -20.43
N ARG A 56 -7.39 6.30 -20.51
CA ARG A 56 -8.63 5.66 -20.94
C ARG A 56 -9.75 5.97 -19.94
N PRO A 57 -11.03 5.95 -20.35
CA PRO A 57 -12.13 6.24 -19.42
C PRO A 57 -12.13 5.39 -18.14
N VAL A 58 -11.59 4.17 -18.20
CA VAL A 58 -11.52 3.27 -17.04
C VAL A 58 -10.30 3.51 -16.16
N ASN A 59 -9.32 4.29 -16.61
CA ASN A 59 -8.15 4.59 -15.80
C ASN A 59 -8.52 5.60 -14.72
N ASP A 60 -8.35 5.20 -13.48
CA ASP A 60 -8.44 6.10 -12.34
C ASP A 60 -7.03 6.50 -11.94
N HIS A 61 -6.64 7.73 -12.22
CA HIS A 61 -5.34 8.27 -11.81
C HIS A 61 -5.51 9.37 -10.76
N ASN A 62 -6.59 9.29 -10.01
CA ASN A 62 -6.88 10.23 -8.94
C ASN A 62 -6.20 9.79 -7.63
N TYR A 63 -4.90 9.55 -7.71
CA TYR A 63 -4.04 9.21 -6.59
C TYR A 63 -2.60 9.58 -6.94
N SER A 64 -1.71 9.57 -5.94
CA SER A 64 -0.30 9.95 -6.12
C SER A 64 0.62 8.73 -6.11
N VAL A 65 0.42 7.82 -5.16
CA VAL A 65 1.29 6.68 -4.91
C VAL A 65 0.44 5.44 -4.67
N ALA A 66 0.86 4.31 -5.22
CA ALA A 66 0.22 3.02 -5.03
C ALA A 66 1.18 2.05 -4.33
N LEU A 67 0.68 1.41 -3.28
CA LEU A 67 1.38 0.39 -2.51
C LEU A 67 0.75 -0.97 -2.78
N HIS A 68 1.57 -1.98 -3.06
CA HIS A 68 1.11 -3.33 -3.31
C HIS A 68 1.84 -4.28 -2.37
N VAL A 69 1.10 -4.90 -1.46
CA VAL A 69 1.66 -5.92 -0.58
C VAL A 69 0.80 -7.17 -0.67
N VAL A 70 1.42 -8.31 -0.92
CA VAL A 70 0.73 -9.59 -0.89
C VAL A 70 1.27 -10.38 0.30
N PHE A 71 0.37 -10.81 1.16
CA PHE A 71 0.69 -11.63 2.34
C PHE A 71 0.32 -13.09 2.08
N GLU A 72 1.04 -14.00 2.71
CA GLU A 72 0.78 -15.44 2.56
C GLU A 72 -0.59 -15.83 3.14
N ASN A 73 -1.14 -15.04 4.08
CA ASN A 73 -2.47 -15.27 4.66
C ASN A 73 -2.91 -14.03 5.46
N LYS A 74 -4.15 -14.09 5.96
CA LYS A 74 -4.72 -13.02 6.78
C LYS A 74 -3.95 -12.81 8.08
N ALA A 75 -3.46 -13.88 8.69
CA ALA A 75 -2.71 -13.78 9.97
C ALA A 75 -1.46 -12.91 9.80
N ALA A 76 -0.72 -13.08 8.69
CA ALA A 76 0.45 -12.26 8.38
C ALA A 76 0.06 -10.79 8.17
N HIS A 77 -1.03 -10.53 7.46
CA HIS A 77 -1.57 -9.20 7.28
C HIS A 77 -1.91 -8.55 8.62
N ASP A 78 -2.57 -9.29 9.52
CA ASP A 78 -3.02 -8.73 10.80
C ASP A 78 -1.82 -8.35 11.69
N VAL A 79 -0.77 -9.16 11.69
CA VAL A 79 0.47 -8.85 12.41
C VAL A 79 1.14 -7.59 11.84
N TYR A 80 1.19 -7.48 10.50
CA TYR A 80 1.73 -6.32 9.81
C TYR A 80 1.00 -5.03 10.22
N GLN A 81 -0.33 -5.06 10.32
CA GLN A 81 -1.14 -3.86 10.61
C GLN A 81 -0.79 -3.23 11.97
N THR A 82 -0.39 -4.03 12.94
CA THR A 82 -0.06 -3.54 14.29
C THR A 82 1.43 -3.50 14.58
N HIS A 83 2.26 -3.89 13.62
CA HIS A 83 3.71 -3.88 13.78
C HIS A 83 4.22 -2.44 13.97
N GLU A 84 5.21 -2.27 14.86
CA GLU A 84 5.73 -0.93 15.17
C GLU A 84 6.30 -0.20 13.95
N ARG A 85 6.89 -0.93 12.99
CA ARG A 85 7.40 -0.32 11.74
C ARG A 85 6.25 0.25 10.89
N HIS A 86 5.12 -0.46 10.83
CA HIS A 86 3.93 0.01 10.12
C HIS A 86 3.36 1.26 10.80
N LEU A 87 3.30 1.25 12.13
CA LEU A 87 2.80 2.41 12.89
C LEU A 87 3.72 3.61 12.75
N ALA A 88 5.04 3.41 12.71
CA ALA A 88 6.00 4.48 12.47
C ALA A 88 5.83 5.10 11.09
N PHE A 89 5.59 4.27 10.06
CA PHE A 89 5.32 4.76 8.72
C PHE A 89 4.12 5.71 8.70
N ILE A 90 3.03 5.31 9.33
CA ILE A 90 1.82 6.14 9.40
C ILE A 90 2.14 7.46 10.11
N GLU A 91 2.76 7.39 11.28
CA GLU A 91 3.03 8.58 12.10
C GLU A 91 3.92 9.58 11.38
N GLU A 92 4.94 9.11 10.66
CA GLU A 92 5.90 9.99 9.98
C GLU A 92 5.36 10.58 8.67
N ASN A 93 4.32 9.98 8.06
CA ASN A 93 3.90 10.35 6.71
C ASN A 93 2.47 10.87 6.61
N LYS A 94 1.61 10.58 7.59
CA LYS A 94 0.16 10.89 7.50
C LYS A 94 -0.15 12.37 7.33
N ALA A 95 0.73 13.27 7.78
CA ALA A 95 0.48 14.70 7.69
C ALA A 95 0.29 15.20 6.25
N ASN A 96 0.90 14.52 5.26
CA ASN A 96 0.76 14.87 3.86
C ASN A 96 -0.34 14.08 3.14
N TRP A 97 -1.05 13.20 3.81
CA TRP A 97 -2.10 12.40 3.17
C TRP A 97 -3.40 13.19 3.13
N LYS A 98 -3.92 13.36 1.92
CA LYS A 98 -5.24 13.95 1.71
C LYS A 98 -6.32 12.88 1.82
N ARG A 99 -6.04 11.67 1.30
CA ARG A 99 -6.96 10.54 1.31
C ARG A 99 -6.18 9.24 1.15
N VAL A 100 -6.62 8.20 1.83
CA VAL A 100 -6.06 6.85 1.68
C VAL A 100 -7.21 5.90 1.37
N ARG A 101 -7.04 5.07 0.33
CA ARG A 101 -8.01 4.04 -0.05
C ARG A 101 -7.32 2.69 0.01
N VAL A 102 -7.94 1.73 0.68
CA VAL A 102 -7.40 0.38 0.87
C VAL A 102 -8.32 -0.63 0.21
N PHE A 103 -7.73 -1.54 -0.56
CA PHE A 103 -8.44 -2.62 -1.23
C PHE A 103 -7.79 -3.93 -0.84
N ASP A 104 -8.48 -4.73 -0.06
CA ASP A 104 -8.02 -6.03 0.40
C ASP A 104 -8.82 -7.12 -0.31
N SER A 105 -8.14 -8.08 -0.92
CA SER A 105 -8.79 -9.18 -1.61
C SER A 105 -8.04 -10.48 -1.38
N TYR A 106 -8.80 -11.56 -1.24
CA TYR A 106 -8.22 -12.90 -1.18
C TYR A 106 -7.94 -13.39 -2.60
N LEU A 107 -6.73 -13.90 -2.81
CA LEU A 107 -6.34 -14.39 -4.13
C LEU A 107 -6.92 -15.78 -4.39
N ALA A 108 -7.34 -16.01 -5.61
CA ALA A 108 -7.93 -17.27 -6.05
C ALA A 108 -6.93 -18.43 -6.08
#